data_5342a24423d8d5b864b370db21d379ec
#
_entry.id   5342a24423d8d5b864b370db21d379ec
#
_cell.length_a   1.000
_cell.length_b   1.000
_cell.length_c   1.000
_cell.angle_alpha   90.00
_cell.angle_beta   90.00
_cell.angle_gamma   90.00
#
_symmetry.space_group_name_H-M   'P 1'
#
loop_
_entity.id
_entity.type
_entity.pdbx_description
1 polymer ?
#
loop_
_entity_poly.entity_id
_entity_poly.type
_entity_poly.pdbx_seq_one_letter_code
_entity_poly.pdbx_strand_id
1 'polypeptide(L)'
;LIWLSDNCFWNIETESLIIDNKSVKLSISQKRLLKFLINNINKAVRNFDIFNEIHDSADREFNEKSVRNFITGLRKSAPCITLENIYGGYYILKNKQVAQDLKFKEHLFDIVEQSKNAIVITNPNEFDNPIVYVNKAFSELFGYAYEEVVGKNCRFLNNGDTKQKALRLVRKAIKEAEPIEVNLRDYTKKGELIYDDVTISPIFDRQKNKLIYFLGIHKDVTYMQQFLEKLDGIV
;
A
#
# COMPACT_ATOMS: atom_id res chain seq x y z
N LEU A 1 -13.39 6.54 8.24
CA LEU A 1 -13.10 6.55 9.69
C LEU A 1 -11.62 6.67 9.94
N ILE A 2 -11.21 7.51 10.92
CA ILE A 2 -9.82 7.62 11.38
C ILE A 2 -9.80 7.26 12.86
N TRP A 3 -9.23 6.11 13.19
CA TRP A 3 -9.06 5.67 14.58
C TRP A 3 -7.99 6.50 15.27
N LEU A 4 -8.30 7.02 16.45
CA LEU A 4 -7.42 7.83 17.27
C LEU A 4 -6.91 7.07 18.52
N SER A 5 -7.67 6.07 18.97
CA SER A 5 -7.34 5.05 19.96
C SER A 5 -8.29 3.86 19.81
N ASP A 6 -8.15 2.82 20.62
CA ASP A 6 -8.92 1.56 20.54
C ASP A 6 -10.44 1.76 20.59
N ASN A 7 -10.91 2.79 21.29
CA ASN A 7 -12.34 3.08 21.46
C ASN A 7 -12.76 4.45 20.93
N CYS A 8 -11.89 5.12 20.16
CA CYS A 8 -12.08 6.50 19.74
C CYS A 8 -11.72 6.69 18.27
N PHE A 9 -12.66 7.20 17.47
CA PHE A 9 -12.42 7.50 16.07
C PHE A 9 -13.11 8.77 15.60
N TRP A 10 -12.54 9.38 14.58
CA TRP A 10 -13.13 10.47 13.84
C TRP A 10 -13.88 9.94 12.61
N ASN A 11 -15.16 10.24 12.52
CA ASN A 11 -15.93 9.98 11.33
C ASN A 11 -15.80 11.16 10.35
N ILE A 12 -15.21 10.89 9.18
CA ILE A 12 -14.93 11.91 8.17
C ILE A 12 -16.21 12.44 7.53
N GLU A 13 -17.20 11.55 7.29
CA GLU A 13 -18.45 11.90 6.59
C GLU A 13 -19.35 12.78 7.46
N THR A 14 -19.47 12.44 8.74
CA THR A 14 -20.33 13.19 9.68
C THR A 14 -19.57 14.28 10.45
N GLU A 15 -18.26 14.40 10.24
CA GLU A 15 -17.36 15.30 10.97
C GLU A 15 -17.58 15.24 12.49
N SER A 16 -17.63 14.03 13.04
CA SER A 16 -17.92 13.78 14.44
C SER A 16 -16.88 12.88 15.11
N LEU A 17 -16.57 13.17 16.38
CA LEU A 17 -15.76 12.32 17.21
C LEU A 17 -16.67 11.29 17.90
N ILE A 18 -16.31 10.02 17.79
CA ILE A 18 -17.02 8.91 18.44
C ILE A 18 -16.11 8.30 19.48
N ILE A 19 -16.60 8.19 20.73
CA ILE A 19 -15.93 7.52 21.85
C ILE A 19 -16.89 6.49 22.41
N ASP A 20 -16.45 5.25 22.57
CA ASP A 20 -17.29 4.14 23.07
C ASP A 20 -18.64 4.05 22.34
N ASN A 21 -18.62 4.16 21.02
CA ASN A 21 -19.79 4.17 20.13
C ASN A 21 -20.77 5.34 20.36
N LYS A 22 -20.39 6.38 21.09
CA LYS A 22 -21.20 7.57 21.32
C LYS A 22 -20.59 8.80 20.67
N SER A 23 -21.42 9.61 20.02
CA SER A 23 -20.95 10.88 19.47
C SER A 23 -20.66 11.90 20.56
N VAL A 24 -19.50 12.51 20.51
CA VAL A 24 -19.07 13.55 21.43
C VAL A 24 -19.45 14.92 20.90
N LYS A 25 -20.12 15.72 21.71
CA LYS A 25 -20.46 17.10 21.36
C LYS A 25 -19.23 17.99 21.45
N LEU A 26 -18.69 18.39 20.29
CA LEU A 26 -17.60 19.35 20.18
C LEU A 26 -18.14 20.73 19.76
N SER A 27 -17.55 21.81 20.26
CA SER A 27 -17.78 23.16 19.70
C SER A 27 -17.21 23.27 18.27
N ILE A 28 -17.64 24.29 17.53
CA ILE A 28 -17.14 24.55 16.15
C ILE A 28 -15.60 24.66 16.17
N SER A 29 -15.05 25.46 17.09
CA SER A 29 -13.59 25.63 17.20
C SER A 29 -12.87 24.33 17.59
N GLN A 30 -13.46 23.49 18.44
CA GLN A 30 -12.89 22.19 18.78
C GLN A 30 -12.91 21.23 17.58
N LYS A 31 -13.97 21.24 16.78
CA LYS A 31 -14.03 20.44 15.54
C LYS A 31 -12.94 20.87 14.55
N ARG A 32 -12.79 22.17 14.32
CA ARG A 32 -11.74 22.71 13.42
C ARG A 32 -10.35 22.32 13.92
N LEU A 33 -10.08 22.54 15.22
CA LEU A 33 -8.82 22.15 15.83
C LEU A 33 -8.54 20.66 15.68
N LEU A 34 -9.51 19.81 16.01
CA LEU A 34 -9.34 18.36 15.89
C LEU A 34 -9.11 17.92 14.45
N LYS A 35 -9.87 18.45 13.49
CA LYS A 35 -9.70 18.16 12.06
C LYS A 35 -8.30 18.57 11.57
N PHE A 36 -7.83 19.77 11.93
CA PHE A 36 -6.49 20.23 11.65
C PHE A 36 -5.40 19.31 12.19
N LEU A 37 -5.53 18.91 13.46
CA LEU A 37 -4.60 18.00 14.13
C LEU A 37 -4.62 16.59 13.50
N ILE A 38 -5.78 16.10 13.07
CA ILE A 38 -5.94 14.82 12.38
C ILE A 38 -5.24 14.84 11.01
N ASN A 39 -5.34 15.93 10.26
CA ASN A 39 -4.64 16.09 8.99
C ASN A 39 -3.11 16.18 9.15
N ASN A 40 -2.66 16.43 10.39
CA ASN A 40 -1.26 16.53 10.77
C ASN A 40 -0.87 15.48 11.84
N ILE A 41 -1.52 14.32 11.87
CA ILE A 41 -1.22 13.25 12.83
C ILE A 41 0.28 12.92 12.82
N ASN A 42 0.85 12.79 14.02
CA ASN A 42 2.27 12.52 14.28
C ASN A 42 3.25 13.57 13.74
N LYS A 43 2.77 14.74 13.27
CA LYS A 43 3.60 15.88 12.89
C LYS A 43 3.50 16.99 13.93
N ALA A 44 4.61 17.69 14.16
CA ALA A 44 4.62 18.88 15.02
C ALA A 44 3.96 20.05 14.27
N VAL A 45 2.93 20.65 14.87
CA VAL A 45 2.26 21.83 14.37
C VAL A 45 2.48 23.01 15.31
N ARG A 46 2.75 24.19 14.77
CA ARG A 46 3.00 25.41 15.56
C ARG A 46 1.72 25.93 16.18
N ASN A 47 1.82 26.52 17.36
CA ASN A 47 0.71 27.20 18.01
C ASN A 47 0.12 28.33 17.14
N PHE A 48 0.94 29.00 16.33
CA PHE A 48 0.50 30.01 15.37
C PHE A 48 -0.41 29.43 14.27
N ASP A 49 -0.05 28.29 13.71
CA ASP A 49 -0.84 27.62 12.68
C ASP A 49 -2.18 27.12 13.26
N ILE A 50 -2.16 26.60 14.50
CA ILE A 50 -3.37 26.23 15.25
C ILE A 50 -4.27 27.44 15.48
N PHE A 51 -3.70 28.57 15.85
CA PHE A 51 -4.46 29.79 16.11
C PHE A 51 -5.21 30.26 14.85
N ASN A 52 -4.52 30.27 13.71
CA ASN A 52 -5.10 30.68 12.43
C ASN A 52 -6.22 29.75 11.98
N GLU A 53 -6.07 28.43 12.21
CA GLU A 53 -7.11 27.46 11.85
C GLU A 53 -8.39 27.61 12.69
N ILE A 54 -8.26 27.99 13.97
CA ILE A 54 -9.41 28.15 14.88
C ILE A 54 -10.16 29.46 14.62
N HIS A 55 -9.45 30.50 14.20
CA HIS A 55 -9.99 31.85 14.03
C HIS A 55 -10.18 32.19 12.54
N ASP A 56 -11.44 32.46 12.13
CA ASP A 56 -11.81 32.78 10.73
C ASP A 56 -11.36 34.17 10.26
N SER A 57 -10.87 35.05 11.13
CA SER A 57 -10.54 36.45 10.79
C SER A 57 -9.04 36.68 10.86
N ALA A 58 -8.49 37.23 9.77
CA ALA A 58 -7.11 37.70 9.67
C ALA A 58 -6.77 38.85 10.64
N ASP A 59 -7.80 39.47 11.25
CA ASP A 59 -7.66 40.68 12.07
C ASP A 59 -7.37 40.40 13.55
N ARG A 60 -7.24 39.15 13.96
CA ARG A 60 -6.95 38.81 15.36
C ARG A 60 -5.47 38.66 15.57
N GLU A 61 -4.92 39.39 16.54
CA GLU A 61 -3.55 39.20 16.98
C GLU A 61 -3.36 37.81 17.60
N PHE A 62 -2.25 37.20 17.26
CA PHE A 62 -1.87 35.90 17.79
C PHE A 62 -1.77 35.93 19.32
N ASN A 63 -2.45 34.99 19.99
CA ASN A 63 -2.44 34.86 21.44
C ASN A 63 -2.22 33.41 21.86
N GLU A 64 -1.02 33.13 22.37
CA GLU A 64 -0.62 31.79 22.81
C GLU A 64 -1.53 31.24 23.92
N LYS A 65 -1.99 32.09 24.84
CA LYS A 65 -2.91 31.68 25.92
C LYS A 65 -4.24 31.18 25.36
N SER A 66 -4.71 31.79 24.29
CA SER A 66 -5.92 31.35 23.56
C SER A 66 -5.74 29.92 23.04
N VAL A 67 -4.63 29.64 22.38
CA VAL A 67 -4.31 28.29 21.86
C VAL A 67 -4.26 27.27 23.01
N ARG A 68 -3.58 27.56 24.12
CA ARG A 68 -3.53 26.69 25.29
C ARG A 68 -4.92 26.38 25.86
N ASN A 69 -5.82 27.38 25.88
CA ASN A 69 -7.20 27.17 26.36
C ASN A 69 -7.98 26.24 25.39
N PHE A 70 -7.84 26.38 24.09
CA PHE A 70 -8.48 25.49 23.11
C PHE A 70 -7.95 24.08 23.21
N ILE A 71 -6.63 23.89 23.33
CA ILE A 71 -6.00 22.59 23.54
C ILE A 71 -6.50 21.94 24.84
N THR A 72 -6.56 22.70 25.92
CA THR A 72 -7.08 22.20 27.20
C THR A 72 -8.55 21.82 27.11
N GLY A 73 -9.36 22.64 26.44
CA GLY A 73 -10.76 22.32 26.16
C GLY A 73 -10.93 21.05 25.33
N LEU A 74 -10.12 20.89 24.30
CA LEU A 74 -10.16 19.68 23.47
C LEU A 74 -9.77 18.42 24.25
N ARG A 75 -8.71 18.48 25.07
CA ARG A 75 -8.30 17.35 25.94
C ARG A 75 -9.41 16.94 26.91
N LYS A 76 -10.17 17.90 27.44
CA LYS A 76 -11.33 17.58 28.31
C LYS A 76 -12.48 16.92 27.56
N SER A 77 -12.76 17.38 26.33
CA SER A 77 -13.86 16.83 25.53
C SER A 77 -13.50 15.51 24.86
N ALA A 78 -12.21 15.26 24.63
CA ALA A 78 -11.66 14.09 23.94
C ALA A 78 -10.51 13.46 24.75
N PRO A 79 -10.78 12.85 25.91
CA PRO A 79 -9.72 12.28 26.76
C PRO A 79 -9.00 11.08 26.14
N CYS A 80 -9.59 10.49 25.09
CA CYS A 80 -9.04 9.36 24.33
C CYS A 80 -7.87 9.74 23.41
N ILE A 81 -7.68 11.05 23.11
CA ILE A 81 -6.58 11.48 22.23
C ILE A 81 -5.32 11.79 23.02
N THR A 82 -4.18 11.42 22.48
CA THR A 82 -2.86 11.78 23.02
C THR A 82 -2.34 13.03 22.31
N LEU A 83 -2.54 14.18 22.96
CA LEU A 83 -2.09 15.48 22.43
C LEU A 83 -0.94 16.00 23.30
N GLU A 84 0.28 15.98 22.76
CA GLU A 84 1.49 16.41 23.46
C GLU A 84 1.85 17.86 23.14
N ASN A 85 2.43 18.55 24.12
CA ASN A 85 3.08 19.84 23.92
C ASN A 85 4.59 19.62 23.79
N ILE A 86 5.20 20.20 22.77
CA ILE A 86 6.65 20.15 22.56
C ILE A 86 7.22 21.54 22.81
N TYR A 87 8.43 21.57 23.37
CA TYR A 87 9.16 22.81 23.61
C TYR A 87 9.21 23.68 22.31
N GLY A 88 9.05 24.99 22.48
CA GLY A 88 9.04 25.95 21.36
C GLY A 88 7.65 26.25 20.78
N GLY A 89 6.57 25.88 21.49
CA GLY A 89 5.20 26.23 21.08
C GLY A 89 4.62 25.34 20.01
N TYR A 90 4.99 24.06 20.00
CA TYR A 90 4.45 23.06 19.10
C TYR A 90 3.55 22.07 19.83
N TYR A 91 2.59 21.51 19.08
CA TYR A 91 1.72 20.42 19.52
C TYR A 91 1.76 19.25 18.54
N ILE A 92 1.62 18.03 19.07
CA ILE A 92 1.51 16.81 18.26
C ILE A 92 0.31 16.01 18.73
N LEU A 93 -0.58 15.66 17.80
CA LEU A 93 -1.56 14.59 18.00
C LEU A 93 -0.89 13.26 17.73
N LYS A 94 -0.57 12.50 18.78
CA LYS A 94 0.04 11.18 18.65
C LYS A 94 -0.99 10.12 18.35
N ASN A 95 -0.67 9.28 17.40
CA ASN A 95 -1.41 8.06 17.12
C ASN A 95 -0.42 6.93 16.80
N LYS A 96 -0.30 5.99 17.75
CA LYS A 96 0.66 4.87 17.63
C LYS A 96 0.32 3.95 16.46
N GLN A 97 -0.98 3.68 16.23
CA GLN A 97 -1.40 2.80 15.15
C GLN A 97 -1.07 3.41 13.78
N VAL A 98 -1.41 4.69 13.57
CA VAL A 98 -1.06 5.39 12.32
C VAL A 98 0.45 5.45 12.12
N ALA A 99 1.23 5.61 13.18
CA ALA A 99 2.70 5.60 13.09
C ALA A 99 3.23 4.21 12.67
N GLN A 100 2.66 3.14 13.22
CA GLN A 100 3.00 1.76 12.85
C GLN A 100 2.59 1.44 11.41
N ASP A 101 1.38 1.84 11.02
CA ASP A 101 0.86 1.63 9.66
C ASP A 101 1.69 2.38 8.61
N LEU A 102 2.12 3.62 8.90
CA LEU A 102 3.01 4.38 8.03
C LEU A 102 4.38 3.70 7.91
N LYS A 103 4.97 3.30 9.03
CA LYS A 103 6.24 2.58 9.05
C LYS A 103 6.16 1.25 8.29
N PHE A 104 5.07 0.50 8.46
CA PHE A 104 4.85 -0.73 7.70
C PHE A 104 4.73 -0.45 6.20
N LYS A 105 4.00 0.61 5.80
CA LYS A 105 3.90 1.01 4.38
C LYS A 105 5.24 1.40 3.78
N GLU A 106 6.10 2.10 4.53
CA GLU A 106 7.47 2.44 4.12
C GLU A 106 8.30 1.17 3.88
N HIS A 107 8.10 0.12 4.68
CA HIS A 107 8.83 -1.15 4.54
C HIS A 107 8.19 -2.14 3.56
N LEU A 108 6.97 -1.90 3.07
CA LEU A 108 6.33 -2.82 2.11
C LEU A 108 7.17 -3.02 0.84
N PHE A 109 7.75 -1.94 0.32
CA PHE A 109 8.63 -2.01 -0.85
C PHE A 109 9.86 -2.90 -0.55
N ASP A 110 10.51 -2.68 0.60
CA ASP A 110 11.67 -3.47 1.02
C ASP A 110 11.33 -4.95 1.17
N ILE A 111 10.12 -5.26 1.68
CA ILE A 111 9.65 -6.65 1.85
C ILE A 111 9.51 -7.34 0.50
N VAL A 112 8.90 -6.66 -0.49
CA VAL A 112 8.71 -7.21 -1.83
C VAL A 112 10.05 -7.32 -2.55
N GLU A 113 10.92 -6.31 -2.42
CA GLU A 113 12.26 -6.29 -3.05
C GLU A 113 13.18 -7.39 -2.54
N GLN A 114 13.10 -7.73 -1.24
CA GLN A 114 13.91 -8.78 -0.61
C GLN A 114 13.29 -10.18 -0.68
N SER A 115 12.13 -10.33 -1.34
CA SER A 115 11.56 -11.67 -1.58
C SER A 115 12.52 -12.51 -2.42
N LYS A 116 12.65 -13.80 -2.05
CA LYS A 116 13.43 -14.77 -2.83
C LYS A 116 12.74 -15.21 -4.11
N ASN A 117 11.41 -15.11 -4.17
CA ASN A 117 10.66 -15.40 -5.38
C ASN A 117 10.67 -14.17 -6.29
N ALA A 118 10.78 -14.41 -7.59
CA ALA A 118 10.66 -13.35 -8.56
C ALA A 118 9.21 -12.82 -8.58
N ILE A 119 9.07 -11.51 -8.40
CA ILE A 119 7.77 -10.84 -8.34
C ILE A 119 7.65 -9.86 -9.49
N VAL A 120 6.50 -9.89 -10.16
CA VAL A 120 6.11 -8.95 -11.19
C VAL A 120 4.73 -8.36 -10.88
N ILE A 121 4.56 -7.07 -11.11
CA ILE A 121 3.25 -6.39 -11.04
C ILE A 121 2.96 -5.79 -12.40
N THR A 122 1.74 -6.05 -12.92
CA THR A 122 1.28 -5.49 -14.20
C THR A 122 0.01 -4.66 -14.02
N ASN A 123 -0.20 -3.68 -14.91
CA ASN A 123 -1.35 -2.78 -14.87
C ASN A 123 -2.37 -3.10 -15.98
N PRO A 124 -3.45 -3.83 -15.69
CA PRO A 124 -4.47 -4.18 -16.67
C PRO A 124 -5.31 -2.99 -17.18
N ASN A 125 -5.18 -1.82 -16.53
CA ASN A 125 -5.89 -0.60 -16.93
C ASN A 125 -5.11 0.21 -18.00
N GLU A 126 -3.90 -0.22 -18.35
CA GLU A 126 -3.09 0.33 -19.43
C GLU A 126 -3.06 -0.60 -20.64
N PHE A 127 -2.72 -0.02 -21.82
CA PHE A 127 -2.63 -0.79 -23.04
C PHE A 127 -1.66 -1.96 -22.92
N ASP A 128 -2.12 -3.14 -23.26
CA ASP A 128 -1.35 -4.40 -23.27
C ASP A 128 -0.91 -4.92 -21.89
N ASN A 129 -1.53 -4.46 -20.79
CA ASN A 129 -1.24 -4.91 -19.42
C ASN A 129 0.28 -4.91 -19.12
N PRO A 130 0.95 -3.74 -19.16
CA PRO A 130 2.39 -3.64 -19.03
C PRO A 130 2.86 -3.93 -17.62
N ILE A 131 4.10 -4.36 -17.50
CA ILE A 131 4.84 -4.43 -16.22
C ILE A 131 5.03 -3.01 -15.69
N VAL A 132 4.65 -2.82 -14.43
CA VAL A 132 4.89 -1.56 -13.68
C VAL A 132 5.95 -1.74 -12.59
N TYR A 133 6.20 -2.97 -12.18
CA TYR A 133 7.22 -3.28 -11.18
C TYR A 133 7.72 -4.72 -11.32
N VAL A 134 9.01 -4.90 -11.07
CA VAL A 134 9.65 -6.20 -10.81
C VAL A 134 10.64 -6.05 -9.67
N ASN A 135 10.81 -7.10 -8.84
CA ASN A 135 11.78 -7.10 -7.77
C ASN A 135 13.16 -7.59 -8.25
N LYS A 136 14.16 -7.49 -7.36
CA LYS A 136 15.52 -7.94 -7.61
C LYS A 136 15.60 -9.42 -8.01
N ALA A 137 14.81 -10.31 -7.37
CA ALA A 137 14.78 -11.73 -7.68
C ALA A 137 14.31 -12.01 -9.11
N PHE A 138 13.40 -11.21 -9.66
CA PHE A 138 13.01 -11.29 -11.07
C PHE A 138 14.19 -11.00 -12.00
N SER A 139 14.94 -9.94 -11.71
CA SER A 139 16.13 -9.57 -12.50
C SER A 139 17.23 -10.64 -12.42
N GLU A 140 17.41 -11.24 -11.24
CA GLU A 140 18.36 -12.33 -11.03
C GLU A 140 17.93 -13.62 -11.76
N LEU A 141 16.65 -13.97 -11.75
CA LEU A 141 16.12 -15.17 -12.38
C LEU A 141 16.16 -15.07 -13.92
N PHE A 142 15.63 -13.99 -14.48
CA PHE A 142 15.46 -13.86 -15.92
C PHE A 142 16.60 -13.11 -16.63
N GLY A 143 17.47 -12.43 -15.87
CA GLY A 143 18.64 -11.72 -16.41
C GLY A 143 18.33 -10.37 -17.07
N TYR A 144 17.14 -9.82 -16.88
CA TYR A 144 16.74 -8.50 -17.39
C TYR A 144 16.87 -7.44 -16.33
N ALA A 145 17.38 -6.26 -16.68
CA ALA A 145 17.33 -5.10 -15.81
C ALA A 145 15.89 -4.55 -15.69
N TYR A 146 15.59 -3.86 -14.59
CA TYR A 146 14.28 -3.26 -14.33
C TYR A 146 13.80 -2.37 -15.49
N GLU A 147 14.68 -1.51 -15.99
CA GLU A 147 14.39 -0.53 -17.05
C GLU A 147 14.12 -1.20 -18.41
N GLU A 148 14.58 -2.43 -18.59
CA GLU A 148 14.38 -3.17 -19.83
C GLU A 148 12.98 -3.81 -19.93
N VAL A 149 12.32 -4.01 -18.78
CA VAL A 149 11.06 -4.78 -18.74
C VAL A 149 9.85 -3.92 -18.39
N VAL A 150 10.00 -2.84 -17.63
CA VAL A 150 8.92 -1.91 -17.33
C VAL A 150 8.31 -1.35 -18.62
N GLY A 151 6.98 -1.31 -18.69
CA GLY A 151 6.24 -0.92 -19.89
C GLY A 151 5.99 -2.04 -20.90
N LYS A 152 6.61 -3.23 -20.75
CA LYS A 152 6.39 -4.38 -21.61
C LYS A 152 5.39 -5.35 -20.99
N ASN A 153 4.70 -6.14 -21.83
CA ASN A 153 3.90 -7.27 -21.36
C ASN A 153 4.79 -8.48 -21.10
N CYS A 154 4.52 -9.24 -20.02
CA CYS A 154 5.32 -10.41 -19.59
C CYS A 154 5.49 -11.49 -20.67
N ARG A 155 4.68 -11.50 -21.75
CA ARG A 155 4.77 -12.51 -22.81
C ARG A 155 6.13 -12.58 -23.51
N PHE A 156 7.00 -11.59 -23.34
CA PHE A 156 8.35 -11.65 -23.89
C PHE A 156 9.19 -12.77 -23.26
N LEU A 157 8.86 -13.19 -22.04
CA LEU A 157 9.51 -14.32 -21.36
C LEU A 157 9.30 -15.64 -22.10
N ASN A 158 8.22 -15.77 -22.88
CA ASN A 158 7.95 -16.98 -23.67
C ASN A 158 8.96 -17.20 -24.83
N ASN A 159 9.73 -16.19 -25.22
CA ASN A 159 10.75 -16.26 -26.28
C ASN A 159 10.27 -16.97 -27.57
N GLY A 160 9.02 -16.73 -27.98
CA GLY A 160 8.40 -17.35 -29.17
C GLY A 160 7.80 -18.74 -28.95
N ASP A 161 7.96 -19.38 -27.78
CA ASP A 161 7.31 -20.64 -27.43
C ASP A 161 5.82 -20.42 -27.07
N THR A 162 5.03 -20.10 -28.06
CA THR A 162 3.60 -19.76 -27.90
C THR A 162 2.65 -20.96 -27.91
N LYS A 163 3.16 -22.18 -28.16
CA LYS A 163 2.33 -23.40 -28.30
C LYS A 163 2.05 -24.10 -26.98
N GLN A 164 2.34 -23.46 -25.85
CA GLN A 164 2.09 -24.00 -24.52
C GLN A 164 0.59 -23.99 -24.20
N LYS A 165 0.03 -25.12 -23.76
CA LYS A 165 -1.39 -25.23 -23.35
C LYS A 165 -1.73 -24.27 -22.21
N ALA A 166 -0.81 -24.14 -21.25
CA ALA A 166 -0.96 -23.29 -20.08
C ALA A 166 -1.18 -21.80 -20.42
N LEU A 167 -0.59 -21.29 -21.52
CA LEU A 167 -0.82 -19.90 -21.97
C LEU A 167 -2.29 -19.59 -22.30
N ARG A 168 -3.08 -20.59 -22.68
CA ARG A 168 -4.53 -20.39 -22.90
C ARG A 168 -5.25 -20.17 -21.58
N LEU A 169 -4.85 -20.91 -20.55
CA LEU A 169 -5.40 -20.78 -19.20
C LEU A 169 -5.04 -19.42 -18.61
N VAL A 170 -3.77 -18.99 -18.74
CA VAL A 170 -3.33 -17.65 -18.31
C VAL A 170 -4.15 -16.55 -18.97
N ARG A 171 -4.34 -16.60 -20.31
CA ARG A 171 -5.15 -15.59 -21.03
C ARG A 171 -6.59 -15.56 -20.55
N LYS A 172 -7.17 -16.73 -20.24
CA LYS A 172 -8.53 -16.83 -19.70
C LYS A 172 -8.59 -16.19 -18.31
N ALA A 173 -7.71 -16.57 -17.39
CA ALA A 173 -7.65 -16.07 -16.03
C ALA A 173 -7.46 -14.54 -15.98
N ILE A 174 -6.55 -13.99 -16.80
CA ILE A 174 -6.37 -12.53 -16.92
C ILE A 174 -7.64 -11.84 -17.42
N LYS A 175 -8.31 -12.40 -18.43
CA LYS A 175 -9.56 -11.84 -18.97
C LYS A 175 -10.70 -11.84 -17.96
N GLU A 176 -10.79 -12.89 -17.13
CA GLU A 176 -11.85 -13.09 -16.14
C GLU A 176 -11.48 -12.48 -14.79
N ALA A 177 -10.26 -11.95 -14.66
CA ALA A 177 -9.70 -11.45 -13.41
C ALA A 177 -9.76 -12.50 -12.28
N GLU A 178 -9.42 -13.75 -12.61
CA GLU A 178 -9.36 -14.88 -11.68
C GLU A 178 -7.91 -15.25 -11.36
N PRO A 179 -7.64 -15.77 -10.15
CA PRO A 179 -6.31 -16.27 -9.81
C PRO A 179 -6.02 -17.58 -10.56
N ILE A 180 -4.74 -17.80 -10.88
CA ILE A 180 -4.29 -19.02 -11.54
C ILE A 180 -2.89 -19.39 -11.08
N GLU A 181 -2.61 -20.71 -11.05
CA GLU A 181 -1.29 -21.30 -10.85
C GLU A 181 -1.03 -22.27 -12.00
N VAL A 182 0.09 -22.10 -12.70
CA VAL A 182 0.44 -22.88 -13.90
C VAL A 182 1.94 -23.02 -14.03
N ASN A 183 2.37 -24.14 -14.63
CA ASN A 183 3.75 -24.31 -15.09
C ASN A 183 3.88 -23.80 -16.53
N LEU A 184 4.82 -22.88 -16.75
CA LEU A 184 5.19 -22.32 -18.04
C LEU A 184 6.64 -22.70 -18.39
N ARG A 185 6.92 -22.70 -19.67
CA ARG A 185 8.29 -22.64 -20.16
C ARG A 185 8.58 -21.18 -20.50
N ASP A 186 9.37 -20.57 -19.66
CA ASP A 186 9.87 -19.21 -19.84
C ASP A 186 11.36 -19.23 -20.11
N TYR A 187 11.89 -18.12 -20.56
CA TYR A 187 13.27 -18.05 -21.05
C TYR A 187 13.98 -16.85 -20.45
N THR A 188 15.24 -17.05 -20.05
CA THR A 188 16.11 -15.96 -19.64
C THR A 188 16.46 -15.06 -20.84
N LYS A 189 17.03 -13.90 -20.57
CA LYS A 189 17.57 -12.98 -21.58
C LYS A 189 18.61 -13.65 -22.49
N LYS A 190 19.30 -14.68 -22.00
CA LYS A 190 20.26 -15.47 -22.78
C LYS A 190 19.60 -16.58 -23.59
N GLY A 191 18.30 -16.77 -23.48
CA GLY A 191 17.56 -17.83 -24.16
C GLY A 191 17.61 -19.18 -23.43
N GLU A 192 18.04 -19.23 -22.16
CA GLU A 192 18.05 -20.43 -21.35
C GLU A 192 16.61 -20.75 -20.89
N LEU A 193 16.19 -21.99 -21.05
CA LEU A 193 14.87 -22.48 -20.64
C LEU A 193 14.76 -22.54 -19.11
N ILE A 194 13.67 -21.99 -18.60
CA ILE A 194 13.23 -22.10 -17.21
C ILE A 194 11.85 -22.79 -17.20
N TYR A 195 11.71 -23.86 -16.43
CA TYR A 195 10.40 -24.36 -16.02
C TYR A 195 9.93 -23.49 -14.85
N ASP A 196 8.95 -22.66 -15.11
CA ASP A 196 8.50 -21.61 -14.22
C ASP A 196 7.12 -21.96 -13.64
N ASP A 197 7.06 -22.12 -12.34
CA ASP A 197 5.80 -22.28 -11.60
C ASP A 197 5.26 -20.89 -11.27
N VAL A 198 4.24 -20.48 -12.04
CA VAL A 198 3.73 -19.10 -12.02
C VAL A 198 2.39 -19.04 -11.32
N THR A 199 2.32 -18.25 -10.25
CA THR A 199 1.06 -17.84 -9.63
C THR A 199 0.69 -16.43 -10.07
N ILE A 200 -0.50 -16.23 -10.64
CA ILE A 200 -1.03 -14.91 -11.02
C ILE A 200 -2.28 -14.62 -10.21
N SER A 201 -2.28 -13.49 -9.49
CA SER A 201 -3.39 -13.07 -8.65
C SER A 201 -3.88 -11.68 -9.03
N PRO A 202 -5.19 -11.49 -9.26
CA PRO A 202 -5.79 -10.17 -9.46
C PRO A 202 -5.81 -9.41 -8.14
N ILE A 203 -5.46 -8.14 -8.17
CA ILE A 203 -5.48 -7.22 -7.03
C ILE A 203 -6.56 -6.19 -7.24
N PHE A 204 -7.54 -6.16 -6.33
CA PHE A 204 -8.67 -5.25 -6.37
C PHE A 204 -8.56 -4.12 -5.37
N ASP A 205 -9.08 -2.94 -5.74
CA ASP A 205 -9.36 -1.87 -4.80
C ASP A 205 -10.45 -2.32 -3.82
N ARG A 206 -10.12 -2.34 -2.52
CA ARG A 206 -11.04 -2.79 -1.46
C ARG A 206 -12.32 -1.97 -1.36
N GLN A 207 -12.29 -0.68 -1.74
CA GLN A 207 -13.44 0.22 -1.63
C GLN A 207 -14.39 0.13 -2.83
N LYS A 208 -13.84 -0.07 -4.02
CA LYS A 208 -14.56 0.01 -5.30
C LYS A 208 -14.71 -1.33 -6.00
N ASN A 209 -14.16 -2.39 -5.45
CA ASN A 209 -14.07 -3.72 -6.08
C ASN A 209 -13.59 -3.66 -7.55
N LYS A 210 -12.68 -2.71 -7.84
CA LYS A 210 -12.12 -2.47 -9.16
C LYS A 210 -10.76 -3.17 -9.25
N LEU A 211 -10.53 -3.93 -10.32
CA LEU A 211 -9.22 -4.50 -10.62
C LEU A 211 -8.22 -3.37 -10.84
N ILE A 212 -7.10 -3.38 -10.07
CA ILE A 212 -6.05 -2.36 -10.14
C ILE A 212 -4.75 -2.91 -10.72
N TYR A 213 -4.36 -4.14 -10.35
CA TYR A 213 -3.13 -4.78 -10.80
C TYR A 213 -3.31 -6.29 -10.93
N PHE A 214 -2.35 -6.95 -11.60
CA PHE A 214 -2.06 -8.35 -11.38
C PHE A 214 -0.71 -8.50 -10.69
N LEU A 215 -0.64 -9.41 -9.72
CA LEU A 215 0.59 -9.86 -9.07
C LEU A 215 0.98 -11.20 -9.66
N GLY A 216 2.14 -11.28 -10.28
CA GLY A 216 2.77 -12.52 -10.71
C GLY A 216 3.89 -12.91 -9.74
N ILE A 217 3.92 -14.16 -9.33
CA ILE A 217 5.02 -14.76 -8.57
C ILE A 217 5.57 -15.91 -9.39
N HIS A 218 6.86 -15.87 -9.67
CA HIS A 218 7.59 -16.82 -10.49
C HIS A 218 8.55 -17.63 -9.63
N LYS A 219 8.55 -18.92 -9.82
CA LYS A 219 9.41 -19.87 -9.09
C LYS A 219 10.07 -20.82 -10.07
N ASP A 220 11.39 -20.78 -10.15
CA ASP A 220 12.15 -21.72 -10.94
C ASP A 220 12.05 -23.13 -10.36
N VAL A 221 11.46 -24.05 -11.09
CA VAL A 221 11.34 -25.48 -10.77
C VAL A 221 12.10 -26.35 -11.76
N THR A 222 13.01 -25.78 -12.52
CA THR A 222 13.78 -26.47 -13.58
C THR A 222 14.51 -27.69 -13.05
N TYR A 223 15.18 -27.56 -11.91
CA TYR A 223 15.88 -28.70 -11.30
C TYR A 223 14.93 -29.83 -10.92
N MET A 224 13.78 -29.50 -10.34
CA MET A 224 12.76 -30.48 -9.96
C MET A 224 12.20 -31.20 -11.19
N GLN A 225 11.89 -30.44 -12.24
CA GLN A 225 11.36 -31.00 -13.48
C GLN A 225 12.36 -31.96 -14.13
N GLN A 226 13.61 -31.55 -14.25
CA GLN A 226 14.68 -32.40 -14.80
C GLN A 226 14.93 -33.66 -13.95
N PHE A 227 14.76 -33.59 -12.64
CA PHE A 227 14.88 -34.73 -11.76
C PHE A 227 13.74 -35.71 -11.99
N LEU A 228 12.50 -35.25 -12.12
CA LEU A 228 11.34 -36.09 -12.43
C LEU A 228 11.48 -36.78 -13.78
N GLU A 229 11.90 -36.06 -14.83
CA GLU A 229 12.14 -36.65 -16.16
C GLU A 229 13.20 -37.76 -16.15
N LYS A 230 14.24 -37.63 -15.29
CA LYS A 230 15.24 -38.69 -15.12
C LYS A 230 14.66 -39.93 -14.42
N LEU A 231 13.75 -39.77 -13.47
CA LEU A 231 13.08 -40.87 -12.79
C LEU A 231 12.15 -41.62 -13.75
N ASP A 232 11.36 -40.90 -14.56
CA ASP A 232 10.44 -41.49 -15.54
C ASP A 232 11.19 -42.25 -16.67
N GLY A 233 12.43 -41.86 -16.97
CA GLY A 233 13.29 -42.53 -17.95
C GLY A 233 14.02 -43.75 -17.42
N ILE A 234 13.87 -44.11 -16.11
CA ILE A 234 14.47 -45.26 -15.46
C ILE A 234 13.45 -46.45 -15.38
N VAL A 235 12.17 -46.17 -15.67
CA VAL A 235 11.09 -47.17 -15.73
C VAL A 235 10.88 -47.59 -17.20
#